data_e03a56b58438a105801f560fbe323699
#
_entry.id   e03a56b58438a105801f560fbe323699
#
_cell.length_a   1.000
_cell.length_b   1.000
_cell.length_c   1.000
_cell.angle_alpha   90.00
_cell.angle_beta   90.00
_cell.angle_gamma   90.00
#
_symmetry.space_group_name_H-M   'P 1'
#
loop_
_entity.id
_entity.type
_entity.pdbx_description
1 polymer ?
#
loop_
_entity_poly.entity_id
_entity_poly.type
_entity_poly.pdbx_seq_one_letter_code
_entity_poly.pdbx_strand_id
1 'polypeptide(L)'
;YLSSLIDDHSRFILHSEFYDNKSASVVEDSFHKAILQFGKFDCGYTDNGKEYISTQLVKSCARLGIRLLRAKPRKGESKGKIEKFHRVVDRFIEEIRIAKVHTLEELNRLWKIFLDQDYQKEPHGGIRKYYESMDVSVPDGGISPLQEWNRDSRELIFIDTGVVGEAFMHHEDRTIDAAGCFSFDGFMYEASTSLAGAKVRIAYDPLDTSVITVNYQGMEPIRAKRVAISAHAQKKPPVPAAMTDTIPETSRFLDALEKRYNEENRMAADAISFGSYRKKEAAAHV
;
A
#
# COMPACT_ATOMS: atom_id res chain seq x y z
N TYR A 1 4.81 3.68 11.55
CA TYR A 1 5.95 3.33 10.69
C TYR A 1 5.58 3.59 9.24
N LEU A 2 6.55 4.01 8.39
CA LEU A 2 6.33 4.24 6.97
C LEU A 2 7.04 3.14 6.17
N SER A 3 6.32 2.51 5.24
CA SER A 3 6.89 1.63 4.23
C SER A 3 6.71 2.25 2.85
N SER A 4 7.77 2.28 2.04
CA SER A 4 7.75 2.94 0.73
C SER A 4 8.56 2.16 -0.29
N LEU A 5 8.01 2.04 -1.50
CA LEU A 5 8.72 1.57 -2.68
C LEU A 5 8.86 2.71 -3.68
N ILE A 6 10.11 2.95 -4.09
CA ILE A 6 10.49 4.00 -5.02
C ILE A 6 11.14 3.39 -6.25
N ASP A 7 10.77 3.86 -7.42
CA ASP A 7 11.52 3.53 -8.65
C ASP A 7 12.90 4.20 -8.63
N ASP A 8 13.93 3.42 -8.85
CA ASP A 8 15.32 3.88 -8.70
C ASP A 8 15.74 4.92 -9.74
N HIS A 9 15.15 4.89 -10.93
CA HIS A 9 15.45 5.84 -11.99
C HIS A 9 14.60 7.12 -11.88
N SER A 10 13.29 6.99 -11.99
CA SER A 10 12.35 8.12 -12.03
C SER A 10 12.11 8.78 -10.67
N ARG A 11 12.44 8.12 -9.56
CA ARG A 11 12.06 8.54 -8.19
C ARG A 11 10.55 8.51 -7.94
N PHE A 12 9.79 7.94 -8.85
CA PHE A 12 8.37 7.76 -8.70
C PHE A 12 8.06 6.80 -7.53
N ILE A 13 7.11 7.16 -6.70
CA ILE A 13 6.68 6.31 -5.57
C ILE A 13 5.63 5.33 -6.07
N LEU A 14 6.00 4.05 -6.13
CA LEU A 14 5.09 2.97 -6.50
C LEU A 14 4.09 2.65 -5.38
N HIS A 15 4.55 2.68 -4.14
CA HIS A 15 3.71 2.53 -2.96
C HIS A 15 4.34 3.23 -1.78
N SER A 16 3.51 3.86 -0.94
CA SER A 16 3.96 4.42 0.33
C SER A 16 2.79 4.57 1.29
N GLU A 17 2.89 3.95 2.46
CA GLU A 17 1.81 3.92 3.44
C GLU A 17 2.38 3.87 4.86
N PHE A 18 1.69 4.52 5.80
CA PHE A 18 1.97 4.44 7.23
C PHE A 18 1.25 3.24 7.85
N TYR A 19 1.93 2.56 8.76
CA TYR A 19 1.45 1.40 9.48
C TYR A 19 1.62 1.61 10.99
N ASP A 20 0.79 0.95 11.78
CA ASP A 20 0.84 0.98 13.24
C ASP A 20 1.96 0.12 13.84
N ASN A 21 2.46 -0.85 13.07
CA ASN A 21 3.49 -1.79 13.49
C ASN A 21 4.69 -1.82 12.53
N LYS A 22 5.79 -2.42 12.99
CA LYS A 22 7.01 -2.66 12.21
C LYS A 22 7.22 -4.16 12.07
N SER A 23 6.63 -4.76 11.05
CA SER A 23 6.74 -6.19 10.78
C SER A 23 7.18 -6.45 9.35
N ALA A 24 7.60 -7.69 9.07
CA ALA A 24 7.93 -8.11 7.70
C ALA A 24 6.67 -8.10 6.80
N SER A 25 5.49 -8.36 7.35
CA SER A 25 4.22 -8.32 6.63
C SER A 25 3.90 -6.93 6.05
N VAL A 26 4.33 -5.85 6.71
CA VAL A 26 4.22 -4.48 6.18
C VAL A 26 4.99 -4.30 4.88
N VAL A 27 6.19 -4.87 4.79
CA VAL A 27 7.00 -4.83 3.56
C VAL A 27 6.37 -5.70 2.47
N GLU A 28 5.87 -6.86 2.85
CA GLU A 28 5.16 -7.79 1.94
C GLU A 28 3.91 -7.13 1.34
N ASP A 29 3.10 -6.46 2.16
CA ASP A 29 1.94 -5.69 1.72
C ASP A 29 2.31 -4.57 0.76
N SER A 30 3.39 -3.84 1.06
CA SER A 30 3.88 -2.77 0.18
C SER A 30 4.28 -3.29 -1.20
N PHE A 31 4.97 -4.45 -1.26
CA PHE A 31 5.30 -5.11 -2.52
C PHE A 31 4.05 -5.59 -3.25
N HIS A 32 3.13 -6.22 -2.52
CA HIS A 32 1.85 -6.71 -3.05
C HIS A 32 1.04 -5.59 -3.72
N LYS A 33 0.82 -4.48 -3.00
CA LYS A 33 0.08 -3.31 -3.50
C LYS A 33 0.77 -2.66 -4.71
N ALA A 34 2.10 -2.51 -4.67
CA ALA A 34 2.84 -1.95 -5.79
C ALA A 34 2.74 -2.81 -7.06
N ILE A 35 2.83 -4.15 -6.93
CA ILE A 35 2.72 -5.08 -8.06
C ILE A 35 1.31 -5.06 -8.64
N LEU A 36 0.28 -5.00 -7.80
CA LEU A 36 -1.11 -4.91 -8.27
C LEU A 36 -1.38 -3.61 -9.06
N GLN A 37 -0.78 -2.51 -8.64
CA GLN A 37 -1.04 -1.19 -9.23
C GLN A 37 -0.18 -0.90 -10.46
N PHE A 38 1.09 -1.28 -10.45
CA PHE A 38 2.07 -0.91 -11.48
C PHE A 38 2.65 -2.10 -12.25
N GLY A 39 2.12 -3.30 -11.98
CA GLY A 39 2.65 -4.51 -12.60
C GLY A 39 3.94 -5.00 -11.95
N LYS A 40 4.46 -6.08 -12.52
CA LYS A 40 5.67 -6.74 -12.07
C LYS A 40 6.91 -5.93 -12.47
N PHE A 41 7.81 -5.71 -11.53
CA PHE A 41 9.16 -5.20 -11.77
C PHE A 41 10.20 -6.32 -11.77
N ASP A 42 11.33 -6.11 -12.43
CA ASP A 42 12.37 -7.14 -12.57
C ASP A 42 13.15 -7.38 -11.28
N CYS A 43 13.33 -6.32 -10.49
CA CYS A 43 14.19 -6.36 -9.32
C CYS A 43 13.71 -5.43 -8.21
N GLY A 44 13.61 -5.96 -6.99
CA GLY A 44 13.46 -5.20 -5.78
C GLY A 44 14.83 -5.05 -5.08
N TYR A 45 15.14 -3.84 -4.61
CA TYR A 45 16.34 -3.57 -3.84
C TYR A 45 15.97 -3.14 -2.43
N THR A 46 16.43 -3.88 -1.42
CA THR A 46 16.12 -3.63 -0.01
C THR A 46 17.40 -3.42 0.80
N ASP A 47 17.27 -2.74 1.93
CA ASP A 47 18.35 -2.71 2.92
C ASP A 47 18.45 -4.04 3.70
N ASN A 48 19.34 -4.09 4.69
CA ASN A 48 19.53 -5.26 5.54
C ASN A 48 18.69 -5.21 6.84
N GLY A 49 17.62 -4.42 6.89
CA GLY A 49 16.69 -4.41 8.01
C GLY A 49 16.07 -5.79 8.22
N LYS A 50 15.79 -6.17 9.47
CA LYS A 50 15.26 -7.50 9.80
C LYS A 50 13.93 -7.77 9.10
N GLU A 51 13.12 -6.76 8.91
CA GLU A 51 11.83 -6.78 8.22
C GLU A 51 11.95 -7.14 6.73
N TYR A 52 13.06 -6.78 6.08
CA TYR A 52 13.35 -7.09 4.66
C TYR A 52 14.02 -8.46 4.45
N ILE A 53 14.36 -9.17 5.54
CA ILE A 53 15.00 -10.51 5.49
C ILE A 53 13.96 -11.62 5.55
N SER A 54 12.67 -11.30 5.50
CA SER A 54 11.59 -12.27 5.54
C SER A 54 11.77 -13.36 4.46
N THR A 55 11.77 -14.61 4.92
CA THR A 55 11.78 -15.78 4.01
C THR A 55 10.53 -15.77 3.13
N GLN A 56 9.42 -15.26 3.63
CA GLN A 56 8.17 -15.16 2.89
C GLN A 56 8.29 -14.16 1.75
N LEU A 57 8.80 -12.94 1.99
CA LEU A 57 9.03 -11.96 0.93
C LEU A 57 9.90 -12.52 -0.20
N VAL A 58 10.99 -13.23 0.16
CA VAL A 58 11.88 -13.87 -0.83
C VAL A 58 11.11 -14.90 -1.66
N LYS A 59 10.28 -15.74 -1.01
CA LYS A 59 9.46 -16.75 -1.70
C LYS A 59 8.41 -16.11 -2.60
N SER A 60 7.73 -15.07 -2.11
CA SER A 60 6.69 -14.34 -2.88
C SER A 60 7.30 -13.70 -4.12
N CYS A 61 8.41 -12.97 -3.97
CA CYS A 61 9.14 -12.40 -5.09
C CYS A 61 9.61 -13.47 -6.09
N ALA A 62 10.17 -14.58 -5.61
CA ALA A 62 10.64 -15.67 -6.48
C ALA A 62 9.49 -16.32 -7.26
N ARG A 63 8.32 -16.54 -6.65
CA ARG A 63 7.11 -17.06 -7.33
C ARG A 63 6.66 -16.17 -8.48
N LEU A 64 6.78 -14.84 -8.30
CA LEU A 64 6.42 -13.84 -9.31
C LEU A 64 7.55 -13.56 -10.31
N GLY A 65 8.71 -14.23 -10.17
CA GLY A 65 9.88 -14.03 -11.02
C GLY A 65 10.55 -12.66 -10.80
N ILE A 66 10.44 -12.09 -9.59
CA ILE A 66 11.09 -10.86 -9.17
C ILE A 66 12.39 -11.20 -8.43
N ARG A 67 13.50 -10.59 -8.84
CA ARG A 67 14.79 -10.73 -8.13
C ARG A 67 14.83 -9.78 -6.94
N LEU A 68 15.04 -10.31 -5.75
CA LEU A 68 15.23 -9.48 -4.55
C LEU A 68 16.73 -9.34 -4.25
N LEU A 69 17.26 -8.12 -4.41
CA LEU A 69 18.64 -7.77 -4.12
C LEU A 69 18.72 -7.06 -2.77
N ARG A 70 19.80 -7.33 -2.05
CA ARG A 70 20.10 -6.71 -0.75
C ARG A 70 21.25 -5.73 -0.85
N ALA A 71 21.14 -4.62 -0.14
CA ALA A 71 22.23 -3.66 -0.03
C ALA A 71 23.47 -4.32 0.56
N LYS A 72 24.62 -4.11 -0.08
CA LYS A 72 25.91 -4.54 0.50
C LYS A 72 26.20 -3.68 1.75
N PRO A 73 26.62 -4.29 2.87
CA PRO A 73 27.00 -3.52 4.05
C PRO A 73 28.04 -2.45 3.71
N ARG A 74 27.90 -1.25 4.26
CA ARG A 74 28.83 -0.11 4.14
C ARG A 74 28.95 0.57 2.76
N LYS A 75 28.07 0.32 1.78
CA LYS A 75 28.01 1.15 0.56
C LYS A 75 27.00 2.29 0.76
N GLY A 76 27.49 3.51 1.00
CA GLY A 76 26.67 4.70 1.31
C GLY A 76 25.86 5.25 0.13
N GLU A 77 26.24 4.94 -1.12
CA GLU A 77 25.58 5.49 -2.32
C GLU A 77 24.09 5.11 -2.45
N SER A 78 23.73 3.90 -2.00
CA SER A 78 22.34 3.44 -2.00
C SER A 78 21.45 4.13 -0.96
N LYS A 79 22.03 4.73 0.09
CA LYS A 79 21.28 5.42 1.16
C LYS A 79 20.89 6.84 0.78
N GLY A 80 21.67 7.53 -0.03
CA GLY A 80 21.45 8.95 -0.36
C GLY A 80 20.09 9.25 -1.02
N LYS A 81 19.49 8.26 -1.72
CA LYS A 81 18.19 8.41 -2.38
C LYS A 81 17.05 8.36 -1.37
N ILE A 82 17.08 7.37 -0.47
CA ILE A 82 16.12 7.21 0.62
C ILE A 82 16.24 8.35 1.62
N GLU A 83 17.45 8.78 1.98
CA GLU A 83 17.66 9.91 2.88
C GLU A 83 17.03 11.23 2.36
N LYS A 84 17.06 11.45 1.05
CA LYS A 84 16.37 12.60 0.44
C LYS A 84 14.85 12.47 0.53
N PHE A 85 14.32 11.27 0.36
CA PHE A 85 12.90 11.00 0.52
C PHE A 85 12.47 11.20 1.97
N HIS A 86 13.28 10.81 2.95
CA HIS A 86 12.97 11.07 4.37
C HIS A 86 12.76 12.56 4.68
N ARG A 87 13.49 13.47 4.04
CA ARG A 87 13.24 14.93 4.22
C ARG A 87 11.86 15.36 3.68
N VAL A 88 11.37 14.69 2.65
CA VAL A 88 10.01 14.92 2.14
C VAL A 88 8.99 14.43 3.16
N VAL A 89 9.24 13.26 3.77
CA VAL A 89 8.41 12.72 4.86
C VAL A 89 8.40 13.66 6.06
N ASP A 90 9.56 14.19 6.47
CA ASP A 90 9.68 15.12 7.61
C ASP A 90 8.83 16.38 7.38
N ARG A 91 8.88 16.95 6.16
CA ARG A 91 8.04 18.10 5.78
C ARG A 91 6.55 17.77 5.90
N PHE A 92 6.11 16.61 5.42
CA PHE A 92 4.72 16.17 5.57
C PHE A 92 4.33 15.99 7.03
N ILE A 93 5.19 15.42 7.87
CA ILE A 93 4.92 15.23 9.31
C ILE A 93 4.76 16.56 10.05
N GLU A 94 5.48 17.60 9.66
CA GLU A 94 5.29 18.95 10.21
C GLU A 94 3.88 19.48 9.89
N GLU A 95 3.40 19.31 8.66
CA GLU A 95 2.04 19.69 8.26
C GLU A 95 0.95 18.89 9.01
N ILE A 96 1.18 17.59 9.21
CA ILE A 96 0.27 16.70 9.95
C ILE A 96 0.16 17.12 11.43
N ARG A 97 1.26 17.60 12.04
CA ARG A 97 1.22 18.13 13.41
C ARG A 97 0.35 19.37 13.53
N ILE A 98 0.38 20.24 12.51
CA ILE A 98 -0.47 21.45 12.45
C ILE A 98 -1.94 21.03 12.26
N ALA A 99 -2.19 20.06 11.38
CA ALA A 99 -3.53 19.55 11.08
C ALA A 99 -4.15 18.72 12.22
N LYS A 100 -3.36 18.34 13.25
CA LYS A 100 -3.80 17.55 14.42
C LYS A 100 -4.49 16.24 14.03
N VAL A 101 -3.95 15.53 13.06
CA VAL A 101 -4.47 14.24 12.61
C VAL A 101 -4.27 13.18 13.69
N HIS A 102 -5.32 12.41 14.00
CA HIS A 102 -5.33 11.44 15.09
C HIS A 102 -5.56 9.99 14.64
N THR A 103 -5.96 9.76 13.40
CA THR A 103 -6.22 8.42 12.88
C THR A 103 -5.22 8.02 11.80
N LEU A 104 -4.89 6.73 11.74
CA LEU A 104 -4.00 6.19 10.71
C LEU A 104 -4.62 6.30 9.31
N GLU A 105 -5.93 6.12 9.22
CA GLU A 105 -6.68 6.22 7.96
C GLU A 105 -6.58 7.64 7.37
N GLU A 106 -6.82 8.66 8.18
CA GLU A 106 -6.72 10.05 7.75
C GLU A 106 -5.28 10.43 7.41
N LEU A 107 -4.30 9.97 8.20
CA LEU A 107 -2.89 10.14 7.92
C LEU A 107 -2.53 9.58 6.54
N ASN A 108 -2.93 8.36 6.23
CA ASN A 108 -2.66 7.71 4.94
C ASN A 108 -3.39 8.38 3.79
N ARG A 109 -4.63 8.84 3.99
CA ARG A 109 -5.37 9.61 3.00
C ARG A 109 -4.63 10.90 2.63
N LEU A 110 -4.20 11.69 3.61
CA LEU A 110 -3.47 12.93 3.38
C LEU A 110 -2.07 12.68 2.82
N TRP A 111 -1.41 11.61 3.26
CA TRP A 111 -0.12 11.21 2.71
C TRP A 111 -0.20 10.89 1.21
N LYS A 112 -1.23 10.13 0.80
CA LYS A 112 -1.48 9.84 -0.60
C LYS A 112 -1.70 11.11 -1.41
N ILE A 113 -2.52 12.03 -0.92
CA ILE A 113 -2.78 13.33 -1.56
C ILE A 113 -1.49 14.14 -1.69
N PHE A 114 -0.68 14.20 -0.64
CA PHE A 114 0.61 14.89 -0.64
C PHE A 114 1.56 14.31 -1.67
N LEU A 115 1.67 12.98 -1.76
CA LEU A 115 2.50 12.34 -2.77
C LEU A 115 2.00 12.66 -4.19
N ASP A 116 0.71 12.51 -4.45
CA ASP A 116 0.13 12.66 -5.78
C ASP A 116 0.11 14.12 -6.26
N GLN A 117 -0.03 15.09 -5.36
CA GLN A 117 -0.20 16.50 -5.71
C GLN A 117 1.06 17.36 -5.54
N ASP A 118 2.01 16.91 -4.70
CA ASP A 118 3.26 17.62 -4.44
C ASP A 118 4.45 16.78 -4.95
N TYR A 119 4.83 15.72 -4.26
CA TYR A 119 6.07 15.00 -4.52
C TYR A 119 6.20 14.47 -5.96
N GLN A 120 5.16 13.83 -6.48
CA GLN A 120 5.19 13.21 -7.81
C GLN A 120 5.21 14.23 -8.95
N LYS A 121 4.70 15.46 -8.70
CA LYS A 121 4.56 16.51 -9.72
C LYS A 121 5.67 17.57 -9.66
N GLU A 122 6.35 17.71 -8.52
CA GLU A 122 7.41 18.70 -8.34
C GLU A 122 8.74 18.24 -8.97
N PRO A 123 9.53 19.16 -9.56
CA PRO A 123 10.82 18.83 -10.16
C PRO A 123 11.78 18.19 -9.17
N HIS A 124 12.40 17.08 -9.56
CA HIS A 124 13.29 16.34 -8.68
C HIS A 124 14.77 16.54 -9.03
N GLY A 125 15.53 17.17 -8.14
CA GLY A 125 16.95 17.51 -8.37
C GLY A 125 17.88 16.28 -8.59
N GLY A 126 17.45 15.07 -8.21
CA GLY A 126 18.20 13.85 -8.52
C GLY A 126 18.07 13.40 -9.96
N ILE A 127 16.91 13.68 -10.60
CA ILE A 127 16.68 13.43 -12.02
C ILE A 127 17.51 14.43 -12.83
N ARG A 128 17.49 15.72 -12.45
CA ARG A 128 18.32 16.75 -13.08
C ARG A 128 19.80 16.36 -13.07
N LYS A 129 20.36 15.98 -11.93
CA LYS A 129 21.76 15.56 -11.80
C LYS A 129 22.11 14.34 -12.64
N TYR A 130 21.17 13.42 -12.82
CA TYR A 130 21.36 12.26 -13.68
C TYR A 130 21.52 12.67 -15.14
N TYR A 131 20.66 13.53 -15.67
CA TYR A 131 20.75 14.04 -17.04
C TYR A 131 21.99 14.91 -17.26
N GLU A 132 22.32 15.80 -16.31
CA GLU A 132 23.54 16.61 -16.35
C GLU A 132 24.81 15.73 -16.41
N SER A 133 24.82 14.57 -15.72
CA SER A 133 25.95 13.63 -15.78
C SER A 133 26.10 12.92 -17.13
N MET A 134 25.08 12.98 -17.97
CA MET A 134 25.05 12.43 -19.34
C MET A 134 25.20 13.52 -20.42
N ASP A 135 25.49 14.76 -20.03
CA ASP A 135 25.53 15.93 -20.93
C ASP A 135 24.20 16.17 -21.69
N VAL A 136 23.07 15.78 -21.08
CA VAL A 136 21.73 15.99 -21.64
C VAL A 136 21.08 17.20 -20.96
N SER A 137 20.62 18.15 -21.78
CA SER A 137 19.94 19.33 -21.28
C SER A 137 18.59 18.98 -20.65
N VAL A 138 18.32 19.58 -19.49
CA VAL A 138 17.05 19.45 -18.79
C VAL A 138 16.24 20.73 -18.98
N PRO A 139 14.92 20.67 -19.17
CA PRO A 139 14.07 21.85 -19.24
C PRO A 139 14.27 22.78 -18.02
N ASP A 140 14.13 24.09 -18.20
CA ASP A 140 14.31 25.07 -17.12
C ASP A 140 13.46 24.80 -15.90
N GLY A 141 12.23 24.30 -16.09
CA GLY A 141 11.32 23.88 -15.02
C GLY A 141 11.70 22.57 -14.33
N GLY A 142 12.73 21.87 -14.82
CA GLY A 142 13.11 20.54 -14.30
C GLY A 142 12.19 19.42 -14.79
N ILE A 143 12.37 18.23 -14.21
CA ILE A 143 11.58 17.03 -14.53
C ILE A 143 11.06 16.45 -13.22
N SER A 144 9.77 16.18 -13.15
CA SER A 144 9.14 15.56 -11.99
C SER A 144 9.24 14.02 -12.03
N PRO A 145 9.11 13.33 -10.89
CA PRO A 145 9.06 11.87 -10.85
C PRO A 145 7.98 11.28 -11.78
N LEU A 146 6.79 11.86 -11.80
CA LEU A 146 5.70 11.42 -12.67
C LEU A 146 6.03 11.61 -14.16
N GLN A 147 6.62 12.74 -14.53
CA GLN A 147 7.05 12.97 -15.91
C GLN A 147 8.11 11.97 -16.34
N GLU A 148 9.09 11.70 -15.47
CA GLU A 148 10.16 10.75 -15.78
C GLU A 148 9.66 9.32 -15.84
N TRP A 149 8.74 8.92 -14.95
CA TRP A 149 8.07 7.62 -15.01
C TRP A 149 7.33 7.42 -16.34
N ASN A 150 6.59 8.42 -16.78
CA ASN A 150 5.82 8.38 -18.04
C ASN A 150 6.69 8.43 -19.32
N ARG A 151 7.98 8.75 -19.21
CA ARG A 151 8.92 8.66 -20.35
C ARG A 151 9.36 7.24 -20.66
N ASP A 152 9.22 6.32 -19.72
CA ASP A 152 9.52 4.92 -19.94
C ASP A 152 8.47 4.33 -20.88
N SER A 153 8.91 3.88 -22.05
CA SER A 153 8.05 3.28 -23.07
C SER A 153 7.91 1.77 -22.93
N ARG A 154 8.55 1.18 -21.93
CA ARG A 154 8.44 -0.27 -21.67
C ARG A 154 7.03 -0.60 -21.21
N GLU A 155 6.49 -1.69 -21.72
CA GLU A 155 5.18 -2.18 -21.33
C GLU A 155 5.19 -2.68 -19.88
N LEU A 156 4.19 -2.28 -19.10
CA LEU A 156 3.98 -2.79 -17.74
C LEU A 156 3.43 -4.21 -17.81
N ILE A 157 4.07 -5.15 -17.13
CA ILE A 157 3.68 -6.56 -17.11
C ILE A 157 2.75 -6.81 -15.91
N PHE A 158 1.46 -6.91 -16.16
CA PHE A 158 0.48 -7.26 -15.13
C PHE A 158 0.35 -8.77 -15.01
N ILE A 159 0.32 -9.25 -13.78
CA ILE A 159 0.06 -10.65 -13.43
C ILE A 159 -1.38 -10.72 -12.91
N ASP A 160 -2.05 -11.87 -13.12
CA ASP A 160 -3.37 -12.12 -12.56
C ASP A 160 -3.41 -11.83 -11.04
N THR A 161 -4.43 -11.10 -10.60
CA THR A 161 -4.54 -10.63 -9.21
C THR A 161 -4.64 -11.77 -8.20
N GLY A 162 -5.25 -12.89 -8.58
CA GLY A 162 -5.34 -14.09 -7.75
C GLY A 162 -3.96 -14.73 -7.57
N VAL A 163 -3.15 -14.79 -8.64
CA VAL A 163 -1.78 -15.31 -8.59
C VAL A 163 -0.89 -14.42 -7.70
N VAL A 164 -1.03 -13.09 -7.82
CA VAL A 164 -0.30 -12.16 -6.96
C VAL A 164 -0.73 -12.33 -5.51
N GLY A 165 -2.04 -12.37 -5.22
CA GLY A 165 -2.57 -12.58 -3.88
C GLY A 165 -2.06 -13.88 -3.26
N GLU A 166 -2.16 -14.99 -3.98
CA GLU A 166 -1.67 -16.30 -3.50
C GLU A 166 -0.15 -16.31 -3.23
N ALA A 167 0.63 -15.58 -4.01
CA ALA A 167 2.07 -15.51 -3.82
C ALA A 167 2.47 -14.88 -2.48
N PHE A 168 1.66 -13.96 -1.94
CA PHE A 168 1.88 -13.28 -0.67
C PHE A 168 1.16 -13.92 0.52
N MET A 169 0.27 -14.90 0.31
CA MET A 169 -0.36 -15.63 1.42
C MET A 169 0.66 -16.38 2.26
N HIS A 170 0.50 -16.30 3.57
CA HIS A 170 1.24 -17.12 4.54
C HIS A 170 0.56 -18.46 4.71
N HIS A 171 1.35 -19.50 4.97
CA HIS A 171 0.85 -20.87 5.14
C HIS A 171 1.36 -21.48 6.43
N GLU A 172 0.45 -22.07 7.21
CA GLU A 172 0.76 -22.83 8.40
C GLU A 172 -0.07 -24.10 8.49
N ASP A 173 0.44 -25.12 9.20
CA ASP A 173 -0.31 -26.33 9.49
C ASP A 173 -1.07 -26.16 10.81
N ARG A 174 -2.34 -26.56 10.84
CA ARG A 174 -3.21 -26.59 12.03
C ARG A 174 -3.95 -27.91 12.12
N THR A 175 -4.33 -28.30 13.34
CA THR A 175 -5.21 -29.44 13.56
C THR A 175 -6.60 -28.93 13.90
N ILE A 176 -7.60 -29.50 13.25
CA ILE A 176 -9.01 -29.18 13.49
C ILE A 176 -9.49 -29.95 14.70
N ASP A 177 -10.16 -29.29 15.63
CA ASP A 177 -10.73 -29.94 16.81
C ASP A 177 -12.03 -30.74 16.52
N ALA A 178 -12.60 -31.38 17.55
CA ALA A 178 -13.83 -32.16 17.40
C ALA A 178 -15.07 -31.32 17.02
N ALA A 179 -15.03 -30.00 17.25
CA ALA A 179 -16.10 -29.07 16.88
C ALA A 179 -15.95 -28.51 15.45
N GLY A 180 -14.89 -28.93 14.72
CA GLY A 180 -14.61 -28.42 13.38
C GLY A 180 -13.88 -27.06 13.37
N CYS A 181 -13.27 -26.71 14.52
CA CYS A 181 -12.59 -25.43 14.71
C CYS A 181 -11.08 -25.60 14.86
N PHE A 182 -10.35 -24.47 14.72
CA PHE A 182 -8.93 -24.40 15.04
C PHE A 182 -8.57 -23.06 15.67
N SER A 183 -7.52 -23.05 16.49
CA SER A 183 -6.98 -21.82 17.07
C SER A 183 -5.89 -21.24 16.19
N PHE A 184 -5.94 -19.93 15.93
CA PHE A 184 -4.92 -19.18 15.25
C PHE A 184 -4.88 -17.73 15.76
N ASP A 185 -3.69 -17.23 16.08
CA ASP A 185 -3.44 -15.85 16.56
C ASP A 185 -4.38 -15.41 17.71
N GLY A 186 -4.60 -16.32 18.67
CA GLY A 186 -5.46 -16.05 19.84
C GLY A 186 -6.97 -16.09 19.57
N PHE A 187 -7.40 -16.39 18.35
CA PHE A 187 -8.81 -16.52 17.97
C PHE A 187 -9.16 -17.96 17.57
N MET A 188 -10.43 -18.29 17.70
CA MET A 188 -10.99 -19.53 17.17
C MET A 188 -11.62 -19.30 15.81
N TYR A 189 -11.38 -20.22 14.88
CA TYR A 189 -11.94 -20.19 13.53
C TYR A 189 -12.74 -21.44 13.26
N GLU A 190 -13.92 -21.28 12.69
CA GLU A 190 -14.79 -22.37 12.28
C GLU A 190 -14.49 -22.75 10.85
N ALA A 191 -14.10 -23.99 10.61
CA ALA A 191 -13.85 -24.58 9.30
C ALA A 191 -14.97 -25.55 8.93
N SER A 192 -14.88 -26.81 9.36
CA SER A 192 -15.89 -27.86 9.14
C SER A 192 -15.69 -29.01 10.10
N THR A 193 -16.80 -29.55 10.61
CA THR A 193 -16.80 -30.76 11.42
C THR A 193 -16.35 -32.01 10.65
N SER A 194 -16.46 -32.00 9.29
CA SER A 194 -15.96 -33.08 8.44
C SER A 194 -14.43 -33.23 8.48
N LEU A 195 -13.71 -32.19 8.94
CA LEU A 195 -12.27 -32.18 9.08
C LEU A 195 -11.80 -32.41 10.52
N ALA A 196 -12.70 -32.83 11.44
CA ALA A 196 -12.36 -33.07 12.84
C ALA A 196 -11.19 -34.05 12.97
N GLY A 197 -10.16 -33.68 13.73
CA GLY A 197 -8.93 -34.43 13.92
C GLY A 197 -7.94 -34.37 12.75
N ALA A 198 -8.28 -33.77 11.62
CA ALA A 198 -7.40 -33.65 10.46
C ALA A 198 -6.34 -32.55 10.66
N LYS A 199 -5.14 -32.83 10.15
CA LYS A 199 -4.09 -31.82 9.99
C LYS A 199 -4.27 -31.14 8.64
N VAL A 200 -4.60 -29.86 8.66
CA VAL A 200 -4.89 -29.03 7.48
C VAL A 200 -3.82 -27.97 7.31
N ARG A 201 -3.67 -27.48 6.08
CA ARG A 201 -2.85 -26.29 5.79
C ARG A 201 -3.75 -25.08 5.68
N ILE A 202 -3.53 -24.09 6.52
CA ILE A 202 -4.20 -22.79 6.42
C ILE A 202 -3.39 -21.82 5.55
N ALA A 203 -4.10 -20.97 4.81
CA ALA A 203 -3.54 -19.84 4.06
C ALA A 203 -4.23 -18.57 4.55
N TYR A 204 -3.45 -17.53 4.87
CA TYR A 204 -3.95 -16.29 5.46
C TYR A 204 -3.12 -15.08 5.04
N ASP A 205 -3.77 -13.91 5.03
CA ASP A 205 -3.10 -12.62 4.96
C ASP A 205 -2.62 -12.22 6.37
N PRO A 206 -1.33 -11.97 6.59
CA PRO A 206 -0.82 -11.60 7.92
C PRO A 206 -1.33 -10.25 8.44
N LEU A 207 -1.87 -9.39 7.58
CA LEU A 207 -2.47 -8.09 7.96
C LEU A 207 -3.98 -8.17 8.14
N ASP A 208 -4.64 -9.16 7.52
CA ASP A 208 -6.08 -9.40 7.70
C ASP A 208 -6.38 -10.88 7.93
N THR A 209 -6.46 -11.26 9.19
CA THR A 209 -6.82 -12.60 9.61
C THR A 209 -8.31 -12.80 9.85
N SER A 210 -9.18 -11.93 9.35
CA SER A 210 -10.64 -12.05 9.53
C SER A 210 -11.21 -13.30 8.84
N VAL A 211 -10.61 -13.68 7.72
CA VAL A 211 -10.93 -14.91 6.96
C VAL A 211 -9.66 -15.69 6.68
N ILE A 212 -9.66 -16.97 6.98
CA ILE A 212 -8.55 -17.89 6.74
C ILE A 212 -9.02 -18.98 5.77
N THR A 213 -8.23 -19.26 4.74
CA THR A 213 -8.50 -20.37 3.82
C THR A 213 -7.91 -21.65 4.36
N VAL A 214 -8.72 -22.69 4.51
CA VAL A 214 -8.32 -24.03 4.95
C VAL A 214 -8.20 -24.94 3.74
N ASN A 215 -7.02 -25.48 3.51
CA ASN A 215 -6.71 -26.41 2.43
C ASN A 215 -6.49 -27.82 2.99
N TYR A 216 -7.20 -28.80 2.43
CA TYR A 216 -7.04 -30.21 2.76
C TYR A 216 -7.07 -31.04 1.48
N GLN A 217 -6.28 -32.12 1.43
CA GLN A 217 -6.12 -32.92 0.22
C GLN A 217 -7.45 -33.43 -0.34
N GLY A 218 -7.69 -33.17 -1.60
CA GLY A 218 -8.88 -33.65 -2.35
C GLY A 218 -10.18 -32.93 -2.03
N MET A 219 -10.14 -31.82 -1.27
CA MET A 219 -11.32 -31.01 -0.96
C MET A 219 -11.15 -29.59 -1.52
N GLU A 220 -12.27 -28.96 -1.86
CA GLU A 220 -12.32 -27.55 -2.19
C GLU A 220 -11.89 -26.71 -0.98
N PRO A 221 -11.15 -25.60 -1.19
CA PRO A 221 -10.72 -24.72 -0.12
C PRO A 221 -11.89 -24.15 0.69
N ILE A 222 -11.84 -24.27 2.01
CA ILE A 222 -12.88 -23.79 2.92
C ILE A 222 -12.46 -22.42 3.48
N ARG A 223 -13.35 -21.45 3.43
CA ARG A 223 -13.16 -20.14 4.08
C ARG A 223 -13.62 -20.20 5.54
N ALA A 224 -12.69 -20.33 6.46
CA ALA A 224 -12.93 -20.27 7.89
C ALA A 224 -13.05 -18.83 8.38
N LYS A 225 -14.07 -18.57 9.20
CA LYS A 225 -14.31 -17.26 9.83
C LYS A 225 -14.08 -17.35 11.33
N ARG A 226 -13.72 -16.20 11.92
CA ARG A 226 -13.62 -16.12 13.38
C ARG A 226 -14.96 -16.49 14.02
N VAL A 227 -14.89 -17.35 15.04
CA VAL A 227 -16.05 -17.66 15.86
C VAL A 227 -16.39 -16.41 16.67
N ALA A 228 -17.52 -15.79 16.37
CA ALA A 228 -18.05 -14.72 17.18
C ALA A 228 -18.62 -15.31 18.46
N ILE A 229 -17.85 -15.31 19.56
CA ILE A 229 -18.43 -15.49 20.87
C ILE A 229 -19.30 -14.26 21.08
N SER A 230 -20.61 -14.43 21.04
CA SER A 230 -21.56 -13.36 21.39
C SER A 230 -21.40 -13.08 22.89
N ALA A 231 -20.39 -12.29 23.22
CA ALA A 231 -20.36 -11.64 24.52
C ALA A 231 -21.56 -10.70 24.53
N HIS A 232 -22.48 -10.89 25.48
CA HIS A 232 -23.40 -9.84 25.91
C HIS A 232 -22.56 -8.67 26.44
N ALA A 233 -21.94 -7.91 25.52
CA ALA A 233 -21.27 -6.67 25.85
C ALA A 233 -22.35 -5.67 26.25
N GLN A 234 -22.40 -5.36 27.53
CA GLN A 234 -23.16 -4.22 28.02
C GLN A 234 -22.77 -3.01 27.19
N LYS A 235 -23.76 -2.39 26.53
CA LYS A 235 -23.56 -1.15 25.79
C LYS A 235 -22.93 -0.12 26.71
N LYS A 236 -21.73 0.33 26.41
CA LYS A 236 -21.14 1.50 27.11
C LYS A 236 -22.12 2.66 26.99
N PRO A 237 -22.39 3.39 28.09
CA PRO A 237 -23.27 4.55 28.02
C PRO A 237 -22.71 5.57 27.03
N PRO A 238 -23.57 6.31 26.29
CA PRO A 238 -23.11 7.32 25.34
C PRO A 238 -22.28 8.39 26.07
N VAL A 239 -21.17 8.78 25.47
CA VAL A 239 -20.31 9.88 25.98
C VAL A 239 -21.15 11.16 25.97
N PRO A 240 -21.18 11.95 27.08
CA PRO A 240 -21.95 13.18 27.14
C PRO A 240 -21.51 14.18 26.06
N ALA A 241 -22.47 14.84 25.40
CA ALA A 241 -22.26 15.82 24.32
C ALA A 241 -21.47 17.09 24.71
N ALA A 242 -21.04 17.20 25.95
CA ALA A 242 -20.25 18.34 26.46
C ALA A 242 -18.74 18.26 26.17
N MET A 243 -18.25 17.19 25.53
CA MET A 243 -16.88 17.07 24.99
C MET A 243 -16.88 17.23 23.48
N THR A 244 -17.58 18.25 22.96
CA THR A 244 -17.44 18.61 21.55
C THR A 244 -16.16 19.35 21.34
N ASP A 245 -15.33 18.78 20.51
CA ASP A 245 -14.03 19.26 20.10
C ASP A 245 -14.08 20.69 19.56
N THR A 246 -13.18 21.51 20.03
CA THR A 246 -12.80 22.75 19.34
C THR A 246 -12.38 22.39 17.92
N ILE A 247 -12.89 23.14 16.92
CA ILE A 247 -12.51 22.98 15.51
C ILE A 247 -10.99 23.02 15.44
N PRO A 248 -10.32 21.92 15.02
CA PRO A 248 -8.87 21.89 14.96
C PRO A 248 -8.37 22.90 13.92
N GLU A 249 -7.25 23.58 14.21
CA GLU A 249 -6.50 24.32 13.19
C GLU A 249 -6.10 23.34 12.10
N THR A 250 -6.45 23.63 10.84
CA THR A 250 -6.11 22.79 9.68
C THR A 250 -4.86 23.30 8.99
N SER A 251 -4.08 22.40 8.40
CA SER A 251 -2.95 22.79 7.55
C SER A 251 -3.47 23.34 6.24
N ARG A 252 -3.30 24.64 5.99
CA ARG A 252 -3.70 25.30 4.73
C ARG A 252 -3.07 24.63 3.50
N PHE A 253 -1.88 24.07 3.65
CA PHE A 253 -1.19 23.36 2.59
C PHE A 253 -1.89 22.04 2.23
N LEU A 254 -2.21 21.20 3.23
CA LEU A 254 -2.92 19.94 3.03
C LEU A 254 -4.35 20.18 2.51
N ASP A 255 -5.05 21.18 3.01
CA ASP A 255 -6.38 21.56 2.53
C ASP A 255 -6.34 21.95 1.04
N ALA A 256 -5.31 22.68 0.60
CA ALA A 256 -5.12 23.04 -0.81
C ALA A 256 -4.81 21.83 -1.70
N LEU A 257 -4.01 20.88 -1.20
CA LEU A 257 -3.72 19.61 -1.91
C LEU A 257 -4.98 18.76 -2.03
N GLU A 258 -5.74 18.63 -0.95
CA GLU A 258 -7.00 17.87 -0.95
C GLU A 258 -8.02 18.46 -1.93
N LYS A 259 -8.14 19.79 -1.96
CA LYS A 259 -9.02 20.48 -2.91
C LYS A 259 -8.64 20.18 -4.36
N ARG A 260 -7.35 20.27 -4.72
CA ARG A 260 -6.85 19.93 -6.06
C ARG A 260 -7.14 18.47 -6.42
N TYR A 261 -6.87 17.55 -5.51
CA TYR A 261 -7.12 16.12 -5.69
C TYR A 261 -8.60 15.83 -5.97
N ASN A 262 -9.50 16.43 -5.20
CA ASN A 262 -10.94 16.26 -5.38
C ASN A 262 -11.45 16.87 -6.69
N GLU A 263 -10.90 18.01 -7.13
CA GLU A 263 -11.21 18.63 -8.43
C GLU A 263 -10.76 17.75 -9.60
N GLU A 264 -9.55 17.21 -9.56
CA GLU A 264 -9.02 16.30 -10.60
C GLU A 264 -9.85 15.02 -10.70
N ASN A 265 -10.19 14.40 -9.57
CA ASN A 265 -11.04 13.21 -9.54
C ASN A 265 -12.44 13.49 -10.08
N ARG A 266 -13.03 14.66 -9.79
CA ARG A 266 -14.32 15.07 -10.33
C ARG A 266 -14.25 15.26 -11.85
N MET A 267 -13.21 15.93 -12.36
CA MET A 267 -13.01 16.10 -13.79
C MET A 267 -12.83 14.76 -14.50
N ALA A 268 -12.07 13.83 -13.90
CA ALA A 268 -11.89 12.47 -14.45
C ALA A 268 -13.21 11.69 -14.46
N ALA A 269 -14.00 11.75 -13.38
CA ALA A 269 -15.32 11.11 -13.30
C ALA A 269 -16.31 11.70 -14.32
N ASP A 270 -16.31 13.03 -14.50
CA ASP A 270 -17.14 13.72 -15.49
C ASP A 270 -16.74 13.38 -16.93
N ALA A 271 -15.44 13.16 -17.18
CA ALA A 271 -14.92 12.75 -18.49
C ALA A 271 -15.34 11.31 -18.87
N ILE A 272 -15.53 10.43 -17.88
CA ILE A 272 -15.96 9.03 -18.08
C ILE A 272 -17.49 8.91 -18.11
N SER A 273 -18.21 9.91 -17.60
CA SER A 273 -19.67 9.88 -17.48
C SER A 273 -20.35 10.07 -18.84
N PHE A 274 -21.17 9.10 -19.26
CA PHE A 274 -22.00 9.20 -20.47
C PHE A 274 -22.96 10.40 -20.45
N GLY A 275 -23.28 10.98 -19.28
CA GLY A 275 -24.08 12.18 -19.13
C GLY A 275 -23.41 13.45 -19.65
N SER A 276 -22.06 13.51 -19.65
CA SER A 276 -21.29 14.62 -20.20
C SER A 276 -21.29 14.65 -21.72
N TYR A 277 -21.37 13.48 -22.37
CA TYR A 277 -21.51 13.37 -23.84
C TYR A 277 -22.85 13.95 -24.32
N ARG A 278 -23.95 13.62 -23.67
CA ARG A 278 -25.29 14.14 -24.03
C ARG A 278 -25.42 15.66 -23.88
N LYS A 279 -24.73 16.27 -22.90
CA LYS A 279 -24.73 17.74 -22.74
C LYS A 279 -23.92 18.45 -23.82
N LYS A 280 -22.84 17.84 -24.31
CA LYS A 280 -22.02 18.41 -25.41
C LYS A 280 -22.75 18.32 -26.75
N GLU A 281 -23.47 17.26 -27.04
CA GLU A 281 -24.29 17.14 -28.27
C GLU A 281 -25.46 18.14 -28.26
N ALA A 282 -26.13 18.33 -27.13
CA ALA A 282 -27.22 19.30 -27.00
C ALA A 282 -26.73 20.76 -27.15
N ALA A 283 -25.51 21.08 -26.77
CA ALA A 283 -24.92 22.40 -26.96
C ALA A 283 -24.33 22.66 -28.36
N ALA A 284 -24.11 21.62 -29.15
CA ALA A 284 -23.62 21.74 -30.53
C ALA A 284 -24.75 21.85 -31.57
N HIS A 285 -26.02 21.73 -31.16
CA HIS A 285 -27.21 21.82 -31.99
C HIS A 285 -28.12 23.03 -31.67
N VAL A 286 -27.57 24.03 -30.95
CA VAL A 286 -28.13 25.35 -30.75
C VAL A 286 -27.16 26.39 -31.38
#